data_6dde55f8b8c95386838e4b8ba566e58f
#
_entry.id   6dde55f8b8c95386838e4b8ba566e58f
#
_cell.length_a   1.000
_cell.length_b   1.000
_cell.length_c   1.000
_cell.angle_alpha   90.00
_cell.angle_beta   90.00
_cell.angle_gamma   90.00
#
_symmetry.space_group_name_H-M   'P 1'
#
loop_
_entity.id
_entity.type
_entity.pdbx_description
1 polymer ?
#
loop_
_entity_poly.entity_id
_entity_poly.type
_entity_poly.pdbx_seq_one_letter_code
_entity_poly.pdbx_strand_id
1 'polypeptide(L)'
;MSFRPRSGTILGMLALFALAHPASAESMRMRPKAVVELFTSQGCASCPPADDLLTMLAEQDDVVALAYHVDYWDYVGWEDTFGDVAFSDRQRAYAESWGSSRIYTPQMVVNGTKGVIGSRRGEVHAALDGATLPLPVEITHVGDMLKIAIPPNTSLENAVVWMVTYMDRADVSIDSGDNAGKSMVYTQVVTGRQVLGMWEGATGANLKLPIPEVLADNSTGIAVIVQQESDGLPGPILGAAAFEP
;
A
#
# COMPACT_ATOMS: atom_id res chain seq x y z
N MET A 1 -8.43 -55.00 73.95
CA MET A 1 -8.50 -55.16 72.50
C MET A 1 -8.85 -53.79 71.87
N SER A 2 -7.85 -53.11 71.31
CA SER A 2 -8.00 -51.75 70.84
C SER A 2 -7.79 -51.72 69.30
N PHE A 3 -8.84 -51.39 68.56
CA PHE A 3 -8.77 -51.27 67.13
C PHE A 3 -8.44 -49.83 66.74
N ARG A 4 -7.33 -49.62 66.03
CA ARG A 4 -6.96 -48.36 65.42
C ARG A 4 -7.40 -48.37 63.96
N PRO A 5 -8.06 -47.32 63.44
CA PRO A 5 -8.34 -47.16 61.99
C PRO A 5 -7.09 -46.58 61.30
N ARG A 6 -6.73 -47.11 60.12
CA ARG A 6 -5.71 -46.63 59.20
C ARG A 6 -6.32 -45.52 58.34
N SER A 7 -5.77 -44.32 58.47
CA SER A 7 -6.05 -43.20 57.56
C SER A 7 -5.34 -43.42 56.22
N GLY A 8 -6.11 -43.60 55.17
CA GLY A 8 -5.61 -43.57 53.78
C GLY A 8 -5.61 -42.15 53.23
N THR A 9 -4.42 -41.66 52.90
CA THR A 9 -4.24 -40.38 52.22
C THR A 9 -4.49 -40.52 50.74
N ILE A 10 -5.57 -39.91 50.23
CA ILE A 10 -5.89 -39.84 48.80
C ILE A 10 -5.11 -38.65 48.23
N LEU A 11 -4.10 -38.95 47.40
CA LEU A 11 -3.32 -37.95 46.65
C LEU A 11 -4.13 -37.55 45.41
N GLY A 12 -4.78 -36.41 45.48
CA GLY A 12 -5.52 -35.85 44.33
C GLY A 12 -4.55 -35.29 43.29
N MET A 13 -4.52 -35.93 42.13
CA MET A 13 -3.76 -35.50 40.96
C MET A 13 -4.52 -34.37 40.24
N LEU A 14 -4.09 -33.11 40.46
CA LEU A 14 -4.63 -31.96 39.72
C LEU A 14 -4.08 -32.00 38.28
N ALA A 15 -4.94 -32.37 37.32
CA ALA A 15 -4.62 -32.23 35.90
C ALA A 15 -4.76 -30.75 35.49
N LEU A 16 -3.63 -30.07 35.23
CA LEU A 16 -3.63 -28.75 34.60
C LEU A 16 -4.05 -28.92 33.14
N PHE A 17 -5.29 -28.57 32.81
CA PHE A 17 -5.71 -28.36 31.44
C PHE A 17 -5.12 -26.99 30.95
N ALA A 18 -4.05 -27.02 30.16
CA ALA A 18 -3.59 -25.85 29.40
C ALA A 18 -4.66 -25.53 28.34
N LEU A 19 -5.40 -24.45 28.55
CA LEU A 19 -6.30 -23.88 27.56
C LEU A 19 -5.42 -23.29 26.45
N ALA A 20 -5.26 -24.02 25.35
CA ALA A 20 -4.71 -23.48 24.13
C ALA A 20 -5.70 -22.41 23.60
N HIS A 21 -5.34 -21.15 23.76
CA HIS A 21 -6.07 -20.06 23.11
C HIS A 21 -5.83 -20.19 21.61
N PRO A 22 -6.87 -20.23 20.77
CA PRO A 22 -6.66 -20.10 19.33
C PRO A 22 -6.05 -18.73 19.07
N ALA A 23 -4.93 -18.69 18.37
CA ALA A 23 -4.38 -17.44 17.85
C ALA A 23 -5.46 -16.83 16.95
N SER A 24 -6.07 -15.74 17.40
CA SER A 24 -7.00 -14.97 16.59
C SER A 24 -6.24 -14.44 15.39
N ALA A 25 -6.63 -14.87 14.19
CA ALA A 25 -6.18 -14.23 12.97
C ALA A 25 -6.76 -12.80 12.98
N GLU A 26 -5.92 -11.81 13.19
CA GLU A 26 -6.32 -10.41 13.11
C GLU A 26 -6.49 -10.08 11.63
N SER A 27 -7.73 -10.04 11.17
CA SER A 27 -8.06 -9.62 9.82
C SER A 27 -8.12 -8.10 9.81
N MET A 28 -7.10 -7.47 9.26
CA MET A 28 -7.13 -6.03 9.00
C MET A 28 -8.08 -5.78 7.84
N ARG A 29 -9.33 -5.44 8.16
CA ARG A 29 -10.36 -5.09 7.17
C ARG A 29 -10.28 -3.60 6.86
N MET A 30 -9.23 -3.18 6.18
CA MET A 30 -9.32 -1.92 5.44
C MET A 30 -10.15 -2.17 4.19
N ARG A 31 -11.19 -1.36 4.01
CA ARG A 31 -11.92 -1.28 2.74
C ARG A 31 -11.72 0.12 2.18
N PRO A 32 -10.58 0.37 1.54
CA PRO A 32 -10.35 1.67 0.97
C PRO A 32 -11.37 1.97 -0.13
N LYS A 33 -11.81 3.22 -0.19
CA LYS A 33 -12.59 3.75 -1.32
C LYS A 33 -11.68 4.24 -2.43
N ALA A 34 -10.40 4.54 -2.09
CA ALA A 34 -9.46 5.12 -3.03
C ALA A 34 -8.03 4.63 -2.83
N VAL A 35 -7.31 4.53 -3.95
CA VAL A 35 -5.86 4.53 -4.02
C VAL A 35 -5.43 5.88 -4.57
N VAL A 36 -4.52 6.55 -3.89
CA VAL A 36 -3.91 7.81 -4.32
C VAL A 36 -2.43 7.57 -4.57
N GLU A 37 -2.01 7.76 -5.81
CA GLU A 37 -0.61 7.67 -6.22
C GLU A 37 -0.10 9.09 -6.48
N LEU A 38 0.81 9.57 -5.64
CA LEU A 38 1.46 10.87 -5.81
C LEU A 38 2.78 10.67 -6.55
N PHE A 39 2.92 11.28 -7.71
CA PHE A 39 4.20 11.46 -8.40
C PHE A 39 4.83 12.76 -7.94
N THR A 40 5.96 12.67 -7.25
CA THR A 40 6.66 13.76 -6.55
C THR A 40 8.17 13.67 -6.77
N SER A 41 8.92 14.64 -6.31
CA SER A 41 10.38 14.59 -6.24
C SER A 41 10.92 15.58 -5.21
N GLN A 42 12.00 15.21 -4.55
CA GLN A 42 12.78 16.10 -3.67
C GLN A 42 13.32 17.32 -4.40
N GLY A 43 13.62 17.21 -5.70
CA GLY A 43 14.06 18.31 -6.56
C GLY A 43 12.95 19.25 -7.01
N CYS A 44 11.69 18.91 -6.82
CA CYS A 44 10.55 19.68 -7.31
C CYS A 44 10.13 20.77 -6.32
N ALA A 45 10.34 22.04 -6.64
CA ALA A 45 10.01 23.16 -5.74
C ALA A 45 8.51 23.32 -5.42
N SER A 46 7.61 22.83 -6.28
CA SER A 46 6.15 22.89 -6.11
C SER A 46 5.54 21.65 -5.46
N CYS A 47 6.34 20.64 -5.15
CA CYS A 47 5.89 19.35 -4.61
C CYS A 47 5.55 19.37 -3.10
N PRO A 48 6.26 20.09 -2.22
CA PRO A 48 6.05 19.97 -0.77
C PRO A 48 4.59 20.10 -0.30
N PRO A 49 3.74 21.00 -0.82
CA PRO A 49 2.34 21.04 -0.41
C PRO A 49 1.51 19.80 -0.79
N ALA A 50 1.96 19.04 -1.80
CA ALA A 50 1.32 17.78 -2.18
C ALA A 50 1.80 16.62 -1.32
N ASP A 51 3.07 16.62 -0.93
CA ASP A 51 3.64 15.65 0.02
C ASP A 51 2.95 15.78 1.40
N ASP A 52 2.77 17.02 1.88
CA ASP A 52 1.99 17.30 3.10
C ASP A 52 0.52 16.80 2.99
N LEU A 53 -0.11 16.99 1.81
CA LEU A 53 -1.47 16.52 1.60
C LEU A 53 -1.54 14.99 1.59
N LEU A 54 -0.56 14.32 0.96
CA LEU A 54 -0.49 12.86 0.95
C LEU A 54 -0.37 12.30 2.37
N THR A 55 0.45 12.92 3.23
CA THR A 55 0.57 12.54 4.65
C THR A 55 -0.80 12.58 5.35
N MET A 56 -1.59 13.64 5.12
CA MET A 56 -2.95 13.73 5.67
C MET A 56 -3.92 12.70 5.10
N LEU A 57 -3.73 12.29 3.85
CA LEU A 57 -4.55 11.26 3.21
C LEU A 57 -4.17 9.86 3.71
N ALA A 58 -2.90 9.62 4.01
CA ALA A 58 -2.41 8.37 4.58
C ALA A 58 -2.97 8.07 5.99
N GLU A 59 -3.38 9.11 6.72
CA GLU A 59 -4.04 8.96 8.03
C GLU A 59 -5.51 8.52 7.93
N GLN A 60 -6.08 8.45 6.72
CA GLN A 60 -7.48 8.06 6.50
C GLN A 60 -7.61 6.55 6.28
N ASP A 61 -8.40 5.87 7.08
CA ASP A 61 -8.62 4.42 7.02
C ASP A 61 -9.20 3.92 5.67
N ASP A 62 -9.77 4.82 4.87
CA ASP A 62 -10.42 4.52 3.61
C ASP A 62 -9.60 4.91 2.36
N VAL A 63 -8.32 5.27 2.54
CA VAL A 63 -7.40 5.66 1.47
C VAL A 63 -6.10 4.85 1.56
N VAL A 64 -5.69 4.25 0.45
CA VAL A 64 -4.32 3.76 0.27
C VAL A 64 -3.52 4.86 -0.42
N ALA A 65 -2.59 5.46 0.31
CA ALA A 65 -1.73 6.53 -0.19
C ALA A 65 -0.34 5.96 -0.56
N LEU A 66 0.24 6.40 -1.68
CA LEU A 66 1.54 5.93 -2.18
C LEU A 66 2.30 7.09 -2.84
N ALA A 67 3.53 7.33 -2.40
CA ALA A 67 4.43 8.33 -2.97
C ALA A 67 5.43 7.70 -3.93
N TYR A 68 5.32 7.99 -5.20
CA TYR A 68 6.26 7.59 -6.26
C TYR A 68 7.21 8.73 -6.55
N HIS A 69 8.48 8.58 -6.18
CA HIS A 69 9.51 9.57 -6.44
C HIS A 69 10.07 9.43 -7.85
N VAL A 70 9.93 10.46 -8.67
CA VAL A 70 10.40 10.47 -10.06
C VAL A 70 11.83 11.01 -10.15
N ASP A 71 12.62 10.46 -11.09
CA ASP A 71 14.04 10.78 -11.28
C ASP A 71 14.31 11.97 -12.20
N TYR A 72 13.32 12.42 -12.97
CA TYR A 72 13.55 13.43 -13.99
C TYR A 72 13.76 14.87 -13.48
N TRP A 73 13.85 15.07 -12.16
CA TRP A 73 14.24 16.34 -11.53
C TRP A 73 15.70 16.36 -11.07
N ASP A 74 16.44 15.25 -11.12
CA ASP A 74 17.81 15.14 -10.59
C ASP A 74 18.80 16.13 -11.22
N TYR A 75 18.52 16.58 -12.44
CA TYR A 75 19.33 17.60 -13.13
C TYR A 75 19.30 19.00 -12.48
N VAL A 76 18.37 19.29 -11.55
CA VAL A 76 18.28 20.60 -10.88
C VAL A 76 19.28 20.77 -9.74
N GLY A 77 20.21 19.83 -9.57
CA GLY A 77 21.31 19.91 -8.62
C GLY A 77 21.07 19.19 -7.30
N TRP A 78 20.05 18.35 -7.22
CA TRP A 78 19.80 17.42 -6.14
C TRP A 78 19.27 16.11 -6.72
N GLU A 79 19.96 15.00 -6.47
CA GLU A 79 19.49 13.67 -6.81
C GLU A 79 18.48 13.19 -5.75
N ASP A 80 17.27 12.82 -6.19
CA ASP A 80 16.24 12.33 -5.30
C ASP A 80 16.64 10.96 -4.74
N THR A 81 16.78 10.86 -3.42
CA THR A 81 17.26 9.63 -2.75
C THR A 81 16.28 8.45 -2.86
N PHE A 82 15.05 8.70 -3.32
CA PHE A 82 14.00 7.71 -3.57
C PHE A 82 13.59 7.66 -5.05
N GLY A 83 14.23 8.48 -5.89
CA GLY A 83 13.95 8.58 -7.31
C GLY A 83 14.23 7.27 -8.04
N ASP A 84 13.29 6.83 -8.88
CA ASP A 84 13.46 5.65 -9.71
C ASP A 84 12.85 5.88 -11.11
N VAL A 85 13.60 5.49 -12.13
CA VAL A 85 13.15 5.54 -13.53
C VAL A 85 11.87 4.76 -13.76
N ALA A 86 11.66 3.65 -13.05
CA ALA A 86 10.44 2.85 -13.13
C ALA A 86 9.20 3.62 -12.66
N PHE A 87 9.36 4.56 -11.72
CA PHE A 87 8.26 5.41 -11.25
C PHE A 87 7.94 6.51 -12.26
N SER A 88 8.97 7.09 -12.89
CA SER A 88 8.80 8.01 -14.03
C SER A 88 8.12 7.31 -15.20
N ASP A 89 8.48 6.07 -15.50
CA ASP A 89 7.87 5.28 -16.56
C ASP A 89 6.40 4.93 -16.25
N ARG A 90 6.08 4.62 -14.98
CA ARG A 90 4.69 4.46 -14.55
C ARG A 90 3.86 5.72 -14.79
N GLN A 91 4.40 6.89 -14.48
CA GLN A 91 3.73 8.16 -14.75
C GLN A 91 3.51 8.40 -16.24
N ARG A 92 4.53 8.10 -17.08
CA ARG A 92 4.42 8.18 -18.54
C ARG A 92 3.35 7.22 -19.08
N ALA A 93 3.29 6.00 -18.55
CA ALA A 93 2.29 5.01 -18.93
C ALA A 93 0.86 5.49 -18.61
N TYR A 94 0.65 6.16 -17.47
CA TYR A 94 -0.64 6.81 -17.18
C TYR A 94 -0.95 7.93 -18.18
N ALA A 95 0.02 8.79 -18.48
CA ALA A 95 -0.19 9.85 -19.47
C ALA A 95 -0.57 9.26 -20.84
N GLU A 96 0.12 8.20 -21.28
CA GLU A 96 -0.15 7.50 -22.53
C GLU A 96 -1.55 6.86 -22.52
N SER A 97 -1.96 6.18 -21.44
CA SER A 97 -3.29 5.57 -21.32
C SER A 97 -4.42 6.59 -21.45
N TRP A 98 -4.16 7.86 -21.12
CA TRP A 98 -5.09 8.97 -21.27
C TRP A 98 -4.94 9.76 -22.59
N GLY A 99 -4.10 9.27 -23.52
CA GLY A 99 -3.82 9.95 -24.78
C GLY A 99 -3.04 11.24 -24.63
N SER A 100 -2.23 11.38 -23.58
CA SER A 100 -1.38 12.55 -23.27
C SER A 100 0.10 12.18 -23.35
N SER A 101 0.93 13.09 -23.76
CA SER A 101 2.39 12.99 -23.67
C SER A 101 2.96 13.81 -22.50
N ARG A 102 2.12 14.49 -21.73
CA ARG A 102 2.56 15.39 -20.67
C ARG A 102 2.57 14.69 -19.33
N ILE A 103 3.72 14.73 -18.68
CA ILE A 103 3.91 14.40 -17.27
C ILE A 103 4.31 15.67 -16.50
N TYR A 104 4.00 15.72 -15.22
CA TYR A 104 4.30 16.87 -14.36
C TYR A 104 4.30 16.46 -12.90
N THR A 105 5.00 17.21 -12.05
CA THR A 105 4.91 17.08 -10.60
C THR A 105 4.50 18.39 -9.95
N PRO A 106 3.81 18.34 -8.79
CA PRO A 106 3.22 17.14 -8.20
C PRO A 106 1.95 16.70 -8.95
N GLN A 107 1.84 15.41 -9.25
CA GLN A 107 0.62 14.83 -9.83
C GLN A 107 0.06 13.78 -8.88
N MET A 108 -1.23 13.86 -8.54
CA MET A 108 -1.96 12.79 -7.86
C MET A 108 -2.85 12.06 -8.86
N VAL A 109 -2.78 10.74 -8.85
CA VAL A 109 -3.66 9.85 -9.62
C VAL A 109 -4.59 9.14 -8.64
N VAL A 110 -5.90 9.28 -8.84
CA VAL A 110 -6.93 8.65 -8.02
C VAL A 110 -7.53 7.47 -8.76
N ASN A 111 -7.47 6.29 -8.15
CA ASN A 111 -7.98 5.01 -8.66
C ASN A 111 -7.56 4.69 -10.11
N GLY A 112 -6.38 5.16 -10.54
CA GLY A 112 -5.86 4.93 -11.89
C GLY A 112 -6.63 5.65 -13.02
N THR A 113 -7.66 6.44 -12.70
CA THR A 113 -8.58 7.00 -13.70
C THR A 113 -8.45 8.50 -13.88
N LYS A 114 -7.98 9.23 -12.87
CA LYS A 114 -7.97 10.68 -12.87
C LYS A 114 -6.69 11.26 -12.30
N GLY A 115 -5.96 11.99 -13.14
CA GLY A 115 -4.81 12.78 -12.70
C GLY A 115 -5.21 14.22 -12.38
N VAL A 116 -4.76 14.72 -11.23
CA VAL A 116 -4.97 16.11 -10.78
C VAL A 116 -3.66 16.70 -10.28
N ILE A 117 -3.56 18.04 -10.22
CA ILE A 117 -2.39 18.70 -9.64
C ILE A 117 -2.40 18.44 -8.12
N GLY A 118 -1.41 17.70 -7.62
CA GLY A 118 -1.37 17.20 -6.24
C GLY A 118 -1.38 18.29 -5.17
N SER A 119 -0.86 19.50 -5.46
CA SER A 119 -0.90 20.63 -4.53
C SER A 119 -2.26 21.36 -4.47
N ARG A 120 -3.20 21.03 -5.36
CA ARG A 120 -4.53 21.64 -5.38
C ARG A 120 -5.53 20.84 -4.54
N ARG A 121 -5.53 21.07 -3.24
CA ARG A 121 -6.37 20.34 -2.26
C ARG A 121 -7.83 20.19 -2.70
N GLY A 122 -8.45 21.24 -3.24
CA GLY A 122 -9.85 21.19 -3.67
C GLY A 122 -10.09 20.22 -4.84
N GLU A 123 -9.17 20.14 -5.81
CA GLU A 123 -9.26 19.19 -6.92
C GLU A 123 -9.05 17.75 -6.46
N VAL A 124 -8.11 17.53 -5.51
CA VAL A 124 -7.85 16.22 -4.91
C VAL A 124 -9.07 15.73 -4.13
N HIS A 125 -9.63 16.57 -3.24
CA HIS A 125 -10.83 16.20 -2.50
C HIS A 125 -12.03 15.92 -3.43
N ALA A 126 -12.25 16.75 -4.44
CA ALA A 126 -13.31 16.49 -5.43
C ALA A 126 -13.11 15.18 -6.23
N ALA A 127 -11.85 14.75 -6.43
CA ALA A 127 -11.56 13.46 -7.04
C ALA A 127 -11.84 12.28 -6.07
N LEU A 128 -11.62 12.49 -4.78
CA LEU A 128 -11.85 11.50 -3.73
C LEU A 128 -13.34 11.36 -3.34
N ASP A 129 -14.12 12.43 -3.40
CA ASP A 129 -15.55 12.41 -3.04
C ASP A 129 -16.39 11.43 -3.86
N GLY A 130 -16.00 11.20 -5.11
CA GLY A 130 -16.67 10.23 -6.00
C GLY A 130 -15.93 8.90 -6.14
N ALA A 131 -14.82 8.70 -5.42
CA ALA A 131 -13.97 7.53 -5.56
C ALA A 131 -14.62 6.29 -4.92
N THR A 132 -14.58 5.17 -5.64
CA THR A 132 -15.00 3.87 -5.14
C THR A 132 -14.10 2.78 -5.72
N LEU A 133 -13.87 1.72 -4.94
CA LEU A 133 -13.20 0.50 -5.38
C LEU A 133 -14.23 -0.63 -5.37
N PRO A 134 -14.67 -1.12 -6.56
CA PRO A 134 -15.76 -2.10 -6.64
C PRO A 134 -15.38 -3.50 -6.18
N LEU A 135 -14.08 -3.81 -6.08
CA LEU A 135 -13.57 -5.14 -5.76
C LEU A 135 -12.94 -5.15 -4.37
N PRO A 136 -13.48 -5.89 -3.40
CA PRO A 136 -12.85 -6.03 -2.09
C PRO A 136 -11.56 -6.84 -2.20
N VAL A 137 -10.52 -6.40 -1.51
CA VAL A 137 -9.27 -7.11 -1.31
C VAL A 137 -9.09 -7.33 0.18
N GLU A 138 -8.89 -8.56 0.60
CA GLU A 138 -8.68 -8.90 2.02
C GLU A 138 -7.26 -9.40 2.22
N ILE A 139 -6.53 -8.80 3.17
CA ILE A 139 -5.23 -9.27 3.64
C ILE A 139 -5.43 -9.81 5.04
N THR A 140 -4.96 -11.04 5.30
CA THR A 140 -4.99 -11.67 6.61
C THR A 140 -3.58 -12.11 6.99
N HIS A 141 -3.11 -11.69 8.15
CA HIS A 141 -1.82 -12.09 8.71
C HIS A 141 -1.97 -13.38 9.53
N VAL A 142 -1.19 -14.41 9.21
CA VAL A 142 -1.19 -15.70 9.94
C VAL A 142 0.25 -16.21 10.07
N GLY A 143 0.83 -16.07 11.25
CA GLY A 143 2.26 -16.37 11.47
C GLY A 143 3.12 -15.47 10.58
N ASP A 144 4.09 -16.03 9.88
CA ASP A 144 4.97 -15.27 8.98
C ASP A 144 4.40 -15.12 7.54
N MET A 145 3.09 -15.33 7.37
CA MET A 145 2.46 -15.33 6.05
C MET A 145 1.34 -14.30 5.97
N LEU A 146 1.29 -13.57 4.87
CA LEU A 146 0.11 -12.85 4.43
C LEU A 146 -0.71 -13.72 3.48
N LYS A 147 -2.00 -13.79 3.75
CA LYS A 147 -2.99 -14.40 2.85
C LYS A 147 -3.81 -13.29 2.24
N ILE A 148 -3.85 -13.25 0.92
CA ILE A 148 -4.60 -12.27 0.13
C ILE A 148 -5.75 -13.01 -0.52
N ALA A 149 -6.97 -12.54 -0.28
CA ALA A 149 -8.18 -13.09 -0.88
C ALA A 149 -8.92 -12.00 -1.65
N ILE A 150 -9.19 -12.25 -2.92
CA ILE A 150 -9.89 -11.36 -3.83
C ILE A 150 -11.03 -12.15 -4.45
N PRO A 151 -12.29 -11.89 -4.08
CA PRO A 151 -13.42 -12.71 -4.52
C PRO A 151 -13.67 -12.58 -6.04
N PRO A 152 -14.36 -13.54 -6.65
CA PRO A 152 -14.78 -13.42 -8.04
C PRO A 152 -15.84 -12.33 -8.20
N ASN A 153 -15.82 -11.68 -9.37
CA ASN A 153 -16.85 -10.74 -9.80
C ASN A 153 -16.95 -10.75 -11.33
N THR A 154 -17.90 -11.48 -11.87
CA THR A 154 -18.06 -11.66 -13.32
C THR A 154 -18.56 -10.42 -14.08
N SER A 155 -18.88 -9.33 -13.38
CA SER A 155 -19.22 -8.05 -14.01
C SER A 155 -18.01 -7.17 -14.31
N LEU A 156 -16.81 -7.58 -13.85
CA LEU A 156 -15.56 -6.88 -14.06
C LEU A 156 -14.65 -7.71 -14.99
N GLU A 157 -13.86 -7.04 -15.80
CA GLU A 157 -12.84 -7.66 -16.64
C GLU A 157 -11.65 -8.09 -15.79
N ASN A 158 -10.86 -9.06 -16.29
CA ASN A 158 -9.66 -9.52 -15.63
C ASN A 158 -8.68 -8.37 -15.39
N ALA A 159 -7.87 -8.51 -14.33
CA ALA A 159 -6.97 -7.46 -13.89
C ALA A 159 -5.65 -8.03 -13.36
N VAL A 160 -4.62 -7.22 -13.36
CA VAL A 160 -3.32 -7.57 -12.77
C VAL A 160 -3.35 -7.30 -11.28
N VAL A 161 -2.83 -8.26 -10.51
CA VAL A 161 -2.61 -8.09 -9.07
C VAL A 161 -1.18 -7.64 -8.86
N TRP A 162 -1.02 -6.43 -8.33
CA TRP A 162 0.26 -5.83 -8.01
C TRP A 162 0.50 -5.84 -6.51
N MET A 163 1.74 -6.06 -6.12
CA MET A 163 2.26 -5.69 -4.81
C MET A 163 3.10 -4.43 -4.96
N VAL A 164 2.87 -3.49 -4.08
CA VAL A 164 3.66 -2.27 -3.93
C VAL A 164 4.22 -2.28 -2.52
N THR A 165 5.54 -2.25 -2.40
CA THR A 165 6.23 -2.09 -1.12
C THR A 165 6.49 -0.62 -0.87
N TYR A 166 6.42 -0.19 0.38
CA TYR A 166 6.68 1.20 0.74
C TYR A 166 7.29 1.33 2.13
N MET A 167 7.91 2.46 2.36
CA MET A 167 8.40 2.93 3.65
C MET A 167 7.37 3.93 4.21
N ASP A 168 6.85 3.67 5.42
CA ASP A 168 5.82 4.52 6.04
C ASP A 168 6.29 5.97 6.18
N ARG A 169 7.54 6.17 6.63
CA ARG A 169 8.09 7.50 6.87
C ARG A 169 9.57 7.58 6.53
N ALA A 170 9.96 8.69 5.92
CA ALA A 170 11.35 9.06 5.67
C ALA A 170 11.59 10.54 5.96
N ASP A 171 12.62 10.86 6.73
CA ASP A 171 13.06 12.23 7.01
C ASP A 171 14.33 12.51 6.17
N VAL A 172 14.29 13.54 5.33
CA VAL A 172 15.38 13.89 4.41
C VAL A 172 15.77 15.35 4.59
N SER A 173 17.08 15.61 4.76
CA SER A 173 17.66 16.94 4.69
C SER A 173 18.16 17.18 3.27
N ILE A 174 17.70 18.23 2.62
CA ILE A 174 18.03 18.58 1.23
C ILE A 174 19.12 19.65 1.25
N ASP A 175 20.31 19.31 0.78
CA ASP A 175 21.49 20.19 0.88
C ASP A 175 21.69 21.08 -0.34
N SER A 176 21.07 20.76 -1.48
CA SER A 176 21.22 21.50 -2.73
C SER A 176 19.94 21.50 -3.57
N GLY A 177 19.95 22.19 -4.73
CA GLY A 177 18.79 22.32 -5.61
C GLY A 177 17.74 23.31 -5.10
N ASP A 178 16.54 23.28 -5.69
CA ASP A 178 15.46 24.25 -5.41
C ASP A 178 14.85 24.14 -4.01
N ASN A 179 15.03 23.02 -3.36
CA ASN A 179 14.58 22.77 -1.98
C ASN A 179 15.73 22.83 -0.96
N ALA A 180 16.91 23.33 -1.33
CA ALA A 180 18.08 23.41 -0.45
C ALA A 180 17.77 24.03 0.92
N GLY A 181 18.33 23.44 1.97
CA GLY A 181 18.17 23.86 3.36
C GLY A 181 16.84 23.47 4.01
N LYS A 182 15.98 22.71 3.31
CA LYS A 182 14.74 22.17 3.90
C LYS A 182 14.99 20.80 4.48
N SER A 183 14.32 20.50 5.61
CA SER A 183 14.10 19.15 6.09
C SER A 183 12.68 18.73 5.73
N MET A 184 12.57 17.69 4.93
CA MET A 184 11.31 17.18 4.39
C MET A 184 10.95 15.87 5.05
N VAL A 185 9.66 15.67 5.30
CA VAL A 185 9.10 14.40 5.74
C VAL A 185 8.29 13.81 4.58
N TYR A 186 8.64 12.63 4.18
CA TYR A 186 7.90 11.88 3.17
C TYR A 186 7.17 10.71 3.81
N THR A 187 5.97 10.44 3.38
CA THR A 187 5.10 9.39 3.90
C THR A 187 4.74 8.42 2.78
N GLN A 188 4.65 7.12 3.10
CA GLN A 188 4.24 6.06 2.17
C GLN A 188 5.10 6.03 0.89
N VAL A 189 6.42 6.17 1.08
CA VAL A 189 7.41 6.21 -0.02
C VAL A 189 7.54 4.85 -0.65
N VAL A 190 7.15 4.72 -1.91
CA VAL A 190 7.22 3.46 -2.65
C VAL A 190 8.68 3.05 -2.82
N THR A 191 8.99 1.81 -2.43
CA THR A 191 10.32 1.18 -2.54
C THR A 191 10.38 0.14 -3.65
N GLY A 192 9.22 -0.37 -4.09
CA GLY A 192 9.18 -1.34 -5.17
C GLY A 192 7.76 -1.66 -5.62
N ARG A 193 7.68 -2.26 -6.81
CA ARG A 193 6.41 -2.70 -7.40
C ARG A 193 6.63 -3.97 -8.21
N GLN A 194 5.82 -5.02 -7.96
CA GLN A 194 5.92 -6.27 -8.71
C GLN A 194 4.56 -6.91 -8.96
N VAL A 195 4.45 -7.65 -10.06
CA VAL A 195 3.27 -8.46 -10.38
C VAL A 195 3.23 -9.69 -9.47
N LEU A 196 2.09 -9.90 -8.81
CA LEU A 196 1.80 -11.13 -8.06
C LEU A 196 1.08 -12.18 -8.91
N GLY A 197 0.34 -11.76 -9.93
CA GLY A 197 -0.42 -12.62 -10.81
C GLY A 197 -1.61 -11.91 -11.43
N MET A 198 -2.56 -12.71 -11.91
CA MET A 198 -3.82 -12.22 -12.49
C MET A 198 -4.98 -12.49 -11.53
N TRP A 199 -5.90 -11.53 -11.45
CA TRP A 199 -7.23 -11.74 -10.93
C TRP A 199 -8.18 -11.98 -12.10
N GLU A 200 -8.92 -13.08 -12.02
CA GLU A 200 -9.91 -13.44 -13.03
C GLU A 200 -11.31 -13.24 -12.49
N GLY A 201 -12.16 -12.51 -13.22
CA GLY A 201 -13.53 -12.21 -12.80
C GLY A 201 -14.36 -13.46 -12.47
N ALA A 202 -14.08 -14.60 -13.12
CA ALA A 202 -14.80 -15.84 -12.90
C ALA A 202 -14.36 -16.61 -11.63
N THR A 203 -13.09 -16.54 -11.24
CA THR A 203 -12.50 -17.39 -10.18
C THR A 203 -11.99 -16.60 -8.98
N GLY A 204 -11.75 -15.30 -9.14
CA GLY A 204 -11.05 -14.50 -8.14
C GLY A 204 -9.56 -14.81 -8.09
N ALA A 205 -8.90 -14.42 -6.99
CA ALA A 205 -7.51 -14.76 -6.72
C ALA A 205 -7.28 -15.06 -5.23
N ASN A 206 -6.39 -16.01 -4.95
CA ASN A 206 -5.93 -16.32 -3.59
C ASN A 206 -4.41 -16.48 -3.62
N LEU A 207 -3.72 -15.61 -2.87
CA LEU A 207 -2.26 -15.55 -2.84
C LEU A 207 -1.75 -15.72 -1.41
N LYS A 208 -0.50 -16.16 -1.29
CA LYS A 208 0.21 -16.26 -0.01
C LYS A 208 1.60 -15.70 -0.18
N LEU A 209 1.99 -14.78 0.69
CA LEU A 209 3.28 -14.10 0.65
C LEU A 209 3.99 -14.27 2.00
N PRO A 210 5.25 -14.72 2.03
CA PRO A 210 6.05 -14.71 3.24
C PRO A 210 6.42 -13.25 3.61
N ILE A 211 6.08 -12.82 4.82
CA ILE A 211 6.36 -11.45 5.29
C ILE A 211 7.85 -11.09 5.20
N PRO A 212 8.81 -11.96 5.60
CA PRO A 212 10.22 -11.63 5.51
C PRO A 212 10.73 -11.41 4.07
N GLU A 213 10.03 -11.95 3.07
CA GLU A 213 10.40 -11.78 1.65
C GLU A 213 9.81 -10.48 1.06
N VAL A 214 8.65 -10.05 1.56
CA VAL A 214 7.96 -8.88 1.03
C VAL A 214 8.29 -7.58 1.76
N LEU A 215 8.74 -7.66 3.01
CA LEU A 215 9.20 -6.52 3.80
C LEU A 215 10.73 -6.54 3.95
N ALA A 216 11.43 -6.74 2.84
CA ALA A 216 12.87 -6.57 2.76
C ALA A 216 13.25 -5.10 2.48
N ASP A 217 14.54 -4.78 2.63
CA ASP A 217 15.16 -3.55 2.11
C ASP A 217 14.49 -2.22 2.56
N ASN A 218 14.28 -2.03 3.85
CA ASN A 218 13.67 -0.84 4.46
C ASN A 218 12.17 -0.64 4.18
N SER A 219 11.49 -1.60 3.55
CA SER A 219 10.04 -1.54 3.40
C SER A 219 9.35 -1.83 4.73
N THR A 220 8.42 -0.98 5.14
CA THR A 220 7.66 -1.12 6.38
C THR A 220 6.22 -1.53 6.13
N GLY A 221 5.75 -1.43 4.90
CA GLY A 221 4.39 -1.80 4.51
C GLY A 221 4.28 -2.30 3.08
N ILE A 222 3.15 -2.91 2.79
CA ILE A 222 2.78 -3.31 1.43
C ILE A 222 1.35 -2.87 1.11
N ALA A 223 1.12 -2.54 -0.16
CA ALA A 223 -0.22 -2.44 -0.73
C ALA A 223 -0.40 -3.51 -1.80
N VAL A 224 -1.57 -4.16 -1.79
CA VAL A 224 -2.02 -5.02 -2.87
C VAL A 224 -3.03 -4.24 -3.69
N ILE A 225 -2.77 -4.10 -4.99
CA ILE A 225 -3.59 -3.33 -5.92
C ILE A 225 -4.05 -4.24 -7.05
N VAL A 226 -5.35 -4.24 -7.31
CA VAL A 226 -5.94 -4.92 -8.47
C VAL A 226 -6.24 -3.87 -9.51
N GLN A 227 -5.47 -3.86 -10.61
CA GLN A 227 -5.53 -2.83 -11.64
C GLN A 227 -5.79 -3.44 -13.01
N GLN A 228 -6.76 -2.90 -13.74
CA GLN A 228 -6.94 -3.22 -15.14
C GLN A 228 -5.77 -2.66 -15.97
N GLU A 229 -5.40 -3.39 -17.00
CA GLU A 229 -4.39 -2.97 -17.95
C GLU A 229 -4.88 -3.28 -19.38
N SER A 230 -4.57 -2.39 -20.30
CA SER A 230 -4.82 -2.59 -21.73
C SER A 230 -3.54 -2.29 -22.49
N ASP A 231 -3.06 -3.26 -23.29
CA ASP A 231 -1.82 -3.16 -24.05
C ASP A 231 -0.59 -2.78 -23.20
N GLY A 232 -0.57 -3.22 -21.93
CA GLY A 232 0.49 -2.91 -20.96
C GLY A 232 0.40 -1.53 -20.33
N LEU A 233 -0.64 -0.75 -20.63
CA LEU A 233 -0.89 0.56 -20.03
C LEU A 233 -1.85 0.46 -18.84
N PRO A 234 -1.61 1.23 -17.76
CA PRO A 234 -2.43 1.18 -16.55
C PRO A 234 -3.83 1.79 -16.81
N GLY A 235 -4.84 1.08 -16.36
CA GLY A 235 -6.24 1.49 -16.35
C GLY A 235 -6.77 1.70 -14.93
N PRO A 236 -8.10 1.57 -14.75
CA PRO A 236 -8.76 1.70 -13.47
C PRO A 236 -8.24 0.70 -12.42
N ILE A 237 -8.07 1.18 -11.19
CA ILE A 237 -7.86 0.32 -10.03
C ILE A 237 -9.23 -0.16 -9.56
N LEU A 238 -9.41 -1.47 -9.46
CA LEU A 238 -10.66 -2.11 -9.07
C LEU A 238 -10.74 -2.36 -7.57
N GLY A 239 -9.62 -2.60 -6.93
CA GLY A 239 -9.55 -2.93 -5.52
C GLY A 239 -8.15 -2.75 -4.96
N ALA A 240 -8.08 -2.52 -3.65
CA ALA A 240 -6.80 -2.44 -2.94
C ALA A 240 -6.96 -2.81 -1.48
N ALA A 241 -5.86 -3.18 -0.85
CA ALA A 241 -5.69 -3.25 0.60
C ALA A 241 -4.23 -2.97 0.95
N ALA A 242 -3.98 -2.46 2.14
CA ALA A 242 -2.63 -2.27 2.66
C ALA A 242 -2.42 -3.08 3.94
N PHE A 243 -1.17 -3.39 4.24
CA PHE A 243 -0.74 -4.06 5.45
C PHE A 243 0.55 -3.43 5.97
N GLU A 244 0.54 -3.08 7.23
CA GLU A 244 1.68 -2.67 8.03
C GLU A 244 1.73 -3.59 9.26
N PRO A 245 2.91 -4.20 9.59
CA PRO A 245 3.06 -5.14 10.70
C PRO A 245 2.97 -4.49 12.08
#